data_d81ac8b912cfd05764aed1cf6e77ae3e
#
_entry.id   d81ac8b912cfd05764aed1cf6e77ae3e
#
_cell.length_a   1.000
_cell.length_b   1.000
_cell.length_c   1.000
_cell.angle_alpha   90.00
_cell.angle_beta   90.00
_cell.angle_gamma   90.00
#
_symmetry.space_group_name_H-M   'P 1'
#
loop_
_entity.id
_entity.type
_entity.pdbx_description
1 polymer ?
#
loop_
_entity_poly.entity_id
_entity_poly.type
_entity_poly.pdbx_seq_one_letter_code
_entity_poly.pdbx_strand_id
1 'polypeptide(L)'
;GAKKLPTFTLDWLEILLQGLLFQVPHWYNLPEEYEKQVLHELKAASLIDRKQVKLVRNKKQDLLLNQSLGKLNAVREIFKAEYQALGNQLRQLVLTDYIRQDFEVHLGDKDAQFTQLGVLSYFESIRRESLEQATPPAIAVLTGSIVIIPTVAKSRLEELLGGNRLTYQS
;
A
#
# COMPACT_ATOMS: atom_id res chain seq x y z
N GLY A 1 -11.41 -36.48 -33.41
CA GLY A 1 -12.06 -35.21 -33.28
C GLY A 1 -11.16 -34.27 -32.49
N ALA A 2 -10.81 -33.07 -33.04
CA ALA A 2 -10.04 -32.07 -32.33
C ALA A 2 -10.83 -31.62 -31.11
N LYS A 3 -10.31 -31.80 -29.91
CA LYS A 3 -10.89 -31.26 -28.68
C LYS A 3 -10.83 -29.72 -28.77
N LYS A 4 -11.99 -29.10 -28.76
CA LYS A 4 -12.08 -27.64 -28.75
C LYS A 4 -11.49 -27.15 -27.43
N LEU A 5 -10.44 -26.35 -27.48
CA LEU A 5 -9.87 -25.73 -26.28
C LEU A 5 -10.94 -24.85 -25.62
N PRO A 6 -11.05 -24.88 -24.29
CA PRO A 6 -11.96 -24.00 -23.58
C PRO A 6 -11.56 -22.54 -23.79
N THR A 7 -12.52 -21.64 -23.68
CA THR A 7 -12.26 -20.20 -23.76
C THR A 7 -11.34 -19.79 -22.61
N PHE A 8 -10.27 -19.08 -22.91
CA PHE A 8 -9.35 -18.57 -21.90
C PHE A 8 -10.03 -17.49 -21.07
N THR A 9 -10.15 -17.74 -19.76
CA THR A 9 -10.79 -16.83 -18.79
C THR A 9 -9.79 -16.41 -17.72
N LEU A 10 -10.16 -15.41 -16.90
CA LEU A 10 -9.34 -14.98 -15.77
C LEU A 10 -9.11 -16.13 -14.76
N ASP A 11 -10.09 -17.00 -14.55
CA ASP A 11 -9.94 -18.18 -13.68
C ASP A 11 -8.83 -19.12 -14.20
N TRP A 12 -8.79 -19.33 -15.51
CA TRP A 12 -7.72 -20.11 -16.14
C TRP A 12 -6.36 -19.46 -15.98
N LEU A 13 -6.30 -18.13 -16.14
CA LEU A 13 -5.06 -17.38 -15.93
C LEU A 13 -4.60 -17.47 -14.47
N GLU A 14 -5.53 -17.38 -13.51
CA GLU A 14 -5.24 -17.53 -12.08
C GLU A 14 -4.63 -18.90 -11.78
N ILE A 15 -5.25 -19.98 -12.29
CA ILE A 15 -4.74 -21.35 -12.14
C ILE A 15 -3.36 -21.50 -12.79
N LEU A 16 -3.16 -20.96 -13.98
CA LEU A 16 -1.89 -20.99 -14.69
C LEU A 16 -0.77 -20.30 -13.89
N LEU A 17 -1.02 -19.08 -13.47
CA LEU A 17 -0.06 -18.29 -12.68
C LEU A 17 0.22 -18.94 -11.32
N GLN A 18 -0.79 -19.52 -10.68
CA GLN A 18 -0.62 -20.27 -9.45
C GLN A 18 0.31 -21.48 -9.64
N GLY A 19 0.11 -22.24 -10.74
CA GLY A 19 0.94 -23.39 -11.07
C GLY A 19 2.37 -23.04 -11.45
N LEU A 20 2.57 -21.88 -12.10
CA LEU A 20 3.89 -21.41 -12.52
C LEU A 20 4.73 -20.87 -11.34
N LEU A 21 4.09 -20.14 -10.41
CA LEU A 21 4.81 -19.37 -9.40
C LEU A 21 4.92 -20.08 -8.04
N PHE A 22 3.92 -20.89 -7.66
CA PHE A 22 3.81 -21.37 -6.29
C PHE A 22 3.61 -22.88 -6.13
N GLN A 23 3.34 -23.60 -7.21
CA GLN A 23 3.15 -25.06 -7.12
C GLN A 23 4.50 -25.79 -7.17
N VAL A 24 4.66 -26.81 -6.33
CA VAL A 24 5.85 -27.65 -6.32
C VAL A 24 5.44 -29.09 -6.58
N PRO A 25 6.00 -29.77 -7.60
CA PRO A 25 6.92 -29.25 -8.60
C PRO A 25 6.27 -28.21 -9.52
N HIS A 26 7.02 -27.24 -10.01
CA HIS A 26 6.50 -26.24 -10.95
C HIS A 26 5.99 -26.92 -12.22
N TRP A 27 4.89 -26.41 -12.77
CA TRP A 27 4.33 -26.94 -14.02
C TRP A 27 5.24 -26.71 -15.22
N TYR A 28 5.97 -25.58 -15.20
CA TYR A 28 6.94 -25.20 -16.21
C TYR A 28 8.13 -24.48 -15.57
N ASN A 29 9.30 -24.64 -16.16
CA ASN A 29 10.48 -23.89 -15.75
C ASN A 29 10.47 -22.54 -16.49
N LEU A 30 9.97 -21.52 -15.83
CA LEU A 30 10.16 -20.14 -16.30
C LEU A 30 11.60 -19.71 -16.04
N PRO A 31 12.24 -18.98 -16.98
CA PRO A 31 13.49 -18.29 -16.66
C PRO A 31 13.29 -17.37 -15.46
N GLU A 32 14.25 -17.35 -14.55
CA GLU A 32 14.18 -16.63 -13.27
C GLU A 32 13.84 -15.14 -13.42
N GLU A 33 14.29 -14.53 -14.50
CA GLU A 33 14.02 -13.13 -14.83
C GLU A 33 12.51 -12.87 -15.03
N TYR A 34 11.85 -13.73 -15.81
CA TYR A 34 10.40 -13.62 -16.06
C TYR A 34 9.58 -13.94 -14.81
N GLU A 35 10.01 -14.90 -14.01
CA GLU A 35 9.36 -15.22 -12.74
C GLU A 35 9.38 -14.00 -11.81
N LYS A 36 10.53 -13.37 -11.65
CA LYS A 36 10.68 -12.16 -10.82
C LYS A 36 9.83 -11.00 -11.34
N GLN A 37 9.81 -10.80 -12.66
CA GLN A 37 9.00 -9.73 -13.27
C GLN A 37 7.51 -9.97 -13.04
N VAL A 38 7.01 -11.17 -13.31
CA VAL A 38 5.60 -11.51 -13.09
C VAL A 38 5.22 -11.40 -11.62
N LEU A 39 6.08 -11.88 -10.69
CA LEU A 39 5.88 -11.70 -9.26
C LEU A 39 5.83 -10.23 -8.85
N HIS A 40 6.69 -9.41 -9.41
CA HIS A 40 6.70 -7.97 -9.15
C HIS A 40 5.38 -7.32 -9.57
N GLU A 41 4.94 -7.55 -10.80
CA GLU A 41 3.69 -7.01 -11.35
C GLU A 41 2.46 -7.46 -10.56
N LEU A 42 2.38 -8.74 -10.22
CA LEU A 42 1.26 -9.27 -9.44
C LEU A 42 1.22 -8.73 -8.01
N LYS A 43 2.39 -8.51 -7.38
CA LYS A 43 2.49 -7.88 -6.07
C LYS A 43 2.10 -6.40 -6.13
N ALA A 44 2.62 -5.66 -7.11
CA ALA A 44 2.28 -4.25 -7.34
C ALA A 44 0.78 -4.06 -7.53
N ALA A 45 0.13 -4.99 -8.26
CA ALA A 45 -1.32 -5.00 -8.45
C ALA A 45 -2.10 -5.58 -7.25
N SER A 46 -1.42 -5.99 -6.17
CA SER A 46 -2.06 -6.65 -5.01
C SER A 46 -2.88 -7.91 -5.35
N LEU A 47 -2.44 -8.64 -6.36
CA LEU A 47 -3.09 -9.86 -6.84
C LEU A 47 -2.52 -11.14 -6.21
N ILE A 48 -1.62 -11.02 -5.23
CA ILE A 48 -1.08 -12.13 -4.46
C ILE A 48 -1.43 -11.98 -2.98
N ASP A 49 -2.01 -13.03 -2.41
CA ASP A 49 -2.27 -13.14 -0.97
C ASP A 49 -1.71 -14.47 -0.45
N ARG A 50 -0.71 -14.42 0.46
CA ARG A 50 -0.08 -15.62 1.10
C ARG A 50 0.31 -16.73 0.11
N LYS A 51 1.00 -16.39 -0.98
CA LYS A 51 1.37 -17.28 -2.07
C LYS A 51 0.18 -17.84 -2.87
N GLN A 52 -0.94 -17.16 -2.88
CA GLN A 52 -2.07 -17.44 -3.75
C GLN A 52 -2.28 -16.30 -4.72
N VAL A 53 -2.37 -16.63 -6.01
CA VAL A 53 -2.75 -15.67 -7.06
C VAL A 53 -4.26 -15.49 -7.01
N LYS A 54 -4.75 -14.25 -7.05
CA LYS A 54 -6.18 -13.91 -7.01
C LYS A 54 -6.49 -12.82 -8.02
N LEU A 55 -6.78 -13.22 -9.24
CA LEU A 55 -7.16 -12.32 -10.33
C LEU A 55 -8.64 -11.96 -10.31
N VAL A 56 -9.48 -12.85 -9.80
CA VAL A 56 -10.92 -12.66 -9.71
C VAL A 56 -11.28 -12.17 -8.31
N ARG A 57 -11.81 -10.96 -8.22
CA ARG A 57 -12.29 -10.40 -6.96
C ARG A 57 -13.58 -11.08 -6.52
N ASN A 58 -13.63 -11.48 -5.27
CA ASN A 58 -14.83 -12.00 -4.63
C ASN A 58 -15.70 -10.83 -4.13
N LYS A 59 -17.04 -10.91 -4.27
CA LYS A 59 -18.00 -9.89 -3.76
C LYS A 59 -17.77 -9.51 -2.29
N LYS A 60 -17.31 -10.47 -1.47
CA LYS A 60 -16.96 -10.20 -0.07
C LYS A 60 -15.71 -9.32 0.06
N GLN A 61 -14.72 -9.49 -0.82
CA GLN A 61 -13.52 -8.65 -0.87
C GLN A 61 -13.86 -7.24 -1.36
N ASP A 62 -14.74 -7.12 -2.37
CA ASP A 62 -15.20 -5.81 -2.84
C ASP A 62 -15.99 -5.06 -1.76
N LEU A 63 -16.83 -5.77 -0.98
CA LEU A 63 -17.55 -5.16 0.13
C LEU A 63 -16.60 -4.67 1.22
N LEU A 64 -15.63 -5.50 1.60
CA LEU A 64 -14.61 -5.12 2.59
C LEU A 64 -13.77 -3.94 2.11
N LEU A 65 -13.39 -3.92 0.84
CA LEU A 65 -12.63 -2.82 0.25
C LEU A 65 -13.44 -1.53 0.27
N ASN A 66 -14.72 -1.58 -0.15
CA ASN A 66 -15.59 -0.42 -0.16
C ASN A 66 -15.84 0.16 1.24
N GLN A 67 -16.06 -0.71 2.24
CA GLN A 67 -16.17 -0.27 3.64
C GLN A 67 -14.87 0.37 4.14
N SER A 68 -13.77 -0.15 3.71
CA SER A 68 -12.44 0.32 4.06
C SER A 68 -12.12 1.67 3.41
N LEU A 69 -12.44 1.86 2.12
CA LEU A 69 -12.31 3.16 1.44
C LEU A 69 -13.21 4.22 2.08
N GLY A 70 -14.39 3.84 2.58
CA GLY A 70 -15.24 4.74 3.37
C GLY A 70 -14.53 5.27 4.62
N LYS A 71 -13.81 4.40 5.35
CA LYS A 71 -13.02 4.82 6.52
C LYS A 71 -11.86 5.74 6.14
N LEU A 72 -11.17 5.44 5.04
CA LEU A 72 -10.08 6.28 4.54
C LEU A 72 -10.59 7.70 4.21
N ASN A 73 -11.69 7.79 3.48
CA ASN A 73 -12.32 9.06 3.15
C ASN A 73 -12.78 9.80 4.40
N ALA A 74 -13.39 9.11 5.39
CA ALA A 74 -13.80 9.72 6.64
C ALA A 74 -12.62 10.34 7.40
N VAL A 75 -11.50 9.63 7.50
CA VAL A 75 -10.28 10.17 8.14
C VAL A 75 -9.77 11.41 7.41
N ARG A 76 -9.77 11.41 6.09
CA ARG A 76 -9.38 12.56 5.27
C ARG A 76 -10.29 13.77 5.49
N GLU A 77 -11.60 13.57 5.50
CA GLU A 77 -12.56 14.65 5.73
C GLU A 77 -12.46 15.22 7.18
N ILE A 78 -12.25 14.36 8.17
CA ILE A 78 -12.00 14.79 9.55
C ILE A 78 -10.72 15.64 9.60
N PHE A 79 -9.62 15.16 9.02
CA PHE A 79 -8.37 15.91 8.95
C PHE A 79 -8.58 17.28 8.31
N LYS A 80 -9.28 17.34 7.17
CA LYS A 80 -9.56 18.60 6.46
C LYS A 80 -10.35 19.58 7.32
N ALA A 81 -11.43 19.12 7.94
CA ALA A 81 -12.28 19.96 8.80
C ALA A 81 -11.51 20.49 10.02
N GLU A 82 -10.77 19.62 10.70
CA GLU A 82 -9.99 20.00 11.87
C GLU A 82 -8.81 20.93 11.51
N TYR A 83 -8.16 20.70 10.37
CA TYR A 83 -7.07 21.55 9.92
C TYR A 83 -7.60 22.95 9.51
N GLN A 84 -8.75 23.03 8.90
CA GLN A 84 -9.42 24.32 8.61
C GLN A 84 -9.75 25.11 9.88
N ALA A 85 -10.13 24.40 10.95
CA ALA A 85 -10.49 25.05 12.21
C ALA A 85 -9.27 25.43 13.07
N LEU A 86 -8.24 24.59 13.13
CA LEU A 86 -7.12 24.68 14.08
C LEU A 86 -5.79 25.11 13.42
N GLY A 87 -5.65 24.94 12.10
CA GLY A 87 -4.43 25.23 11.36
C GLY A 87 -3.22 24.52 11.96
N ASN A 88 -2.14 25.24 12.17
CA ASN A 88 -0.89 24.70 12.73
C ASN A 88 -0.99 24.25 14.21
N GLN A 89 -2.11 24.51 14.88
CA GLN A 89 -2.35 24.01 16.24
C GLN A 89 -2.91 22.60 16.26
N LEU A 90 -3.32 22.06 15.11
CA LEU A 90 -3.85 20.69 15.03
C LEU A 90 -2.86 19.67 15.59
N ARG A 91 -3.37 18.81 16.47
CA ARG A 91 -2.66 17.62 16.99
C ARG A 91 -3.59 16.44 16.85
N GLN A 92 -3.47 15.75 15.72
CA GLN A 92 -4.31 14.59 15.39
C GLN A 92 -3.48 13.30 15.44
N LEU A 93 -4.03 12.25 16.05
CA LEU A 93 -3.48 10.91 16.06
C LEU A 93 -4.45 9.95 15.40
N VAL A 94 -3.98 9.25 14.36
CA VAL A 94 -4.75 8.19 13.69
C VAL A 94 -4.15 6.84 14.05
N LEU A 95 -4.93 6.00 14.74
CA LEU A 95 -4.52 4.65 15.09
C LEU A 95 -5.12 3.67 14.10
N THR A 96 -4.28 2.79 13.58
CA THR A 96 -4.67 1.74 12.64
C THR A 96 -3.96 0.43 13.01
N ASP A 97 -4.62 -0.68 12.78
CA ASP A 97 -4.19 -2.02 13.19
C ASP A 97 -3.46 -2.80 12.09
N TYR A 98 -3.24 -2.21 10.92
CA TYR A 98 -2.72 -2.94 9.78
C TYR A 98 -1.53 -2.24 9.08
N ILE A 99 -0.41 -2.97 8.97
CA ILE A 99 0.77 -2.57 8.18
C ILE A 99 0.79 -3.43 6.92
N ARG A 100 0.72 -2.79 5.74
CA ARG A 100 0.97 -3.43 4.46
C ARG A 100 2.20 -2.81 3.82
N GLN A 101 3.25 -3.59 3.73
CA GLN A 101 4.54 -3.16 3.15
C GLN A 101 4.44 -2.96 1.64
N ASP A 102 3.51 -3.63 0.97
CA ASP A 102 3.35 -3.56 -0.48
C ASP A 102 3.04 -2.14 -1.01
N PHE A 103 2.60 -1.24 -0.14
CA PHE A 103 2.28 0.15 -0.50
C PHE A 103 3.49 1.10 -0.43
N GLU A 104 4.64 0.68 0.11
CA GLU A 104 5.83 1.53 0.25
C GLU A 104 6.29 2.10 -1.11
N VAL A 105 6.24 1.29 -2.16
CA VAL A 105 6.64 1.68 -3.53
C VAL A 105 5.74 2.75 -4.15
N HIS A 106 4.58 3.00 -3.59
CA HIS A 106 3.60 3.98 -4.06
C HIS A 106 3.58 5.26 -3.23
N LEU A 107 4.44 5.36 -2.22
CA LEU A 107 4.55 6.57 -1.41
C LEU A 107 5.08 7.73 -2.28
N GLY A 108 4.36 8.84 -2.25
CA GLY A 108 4.70 10.01 -3.06
C GLY A 108 4.10 10.03 -4.47
N ASP A 109 3.62 8.92 -4.98
CA ASP A 109 2.93 8.86 -6.26
C ASP A 109 1.49 9.39 -6.11
N LYS A 110 1.17 10.49 -6.80
CA LYS A 110 -0.14 11.15 -6.72
C LYS A 110 -1.26 10.32 -7.36
N ASP A 111 -0.92 9.48 -8.33
CA ASP A 111 -1.87 8.72 -9.15
C ASP A 111 -2.07 7.29 -8.64
N ALA A 112 -1.28 6.86 -7.66
CA ALA A 112 -1.40 5.53 -7.09
C ALA A 112 -2.78 5.35 -6.42
N GLN A 113 -3.47 4.29 -6.85
CA GLN A 113 -4.78 3.93 -6.30
C GLN A 113 -4.63 3.14 -5.00
N PHE A 114 -5.49 3.42 -4.04
CA PHE A 114 -5.57 2.65 -2.80
C PHE A 114 -6.29 1.33 -3.05
N THR A 115 -5.55 0.31 -3.45
CA THR A 115 -6.08 -1.03 -3.68
C THR A 115 -6.24 -1.84 -2.39
N GLN A 116 -5.55 -1.42 -1.33
CA GLN A 116 -5.58 -2.06 -0.02
C GLN A 116 -5.41 -0.99 1.07
N LEU A 117 -5.98 -1.25 2.26
CA LEU A 117 -5.85 -0.36 3.40
C LEU A 117 -4.80 -0.84 4.38
N GLY A 118 -4.00 0.10 4.80
CA GLY A 118 -3.01 -0.03 5.84
C GLY A 118 -2.56 1.34 6.29
N VAL A 119 -1.67 1.42 7.28
CA VAL A 119 -1.17 2.69 7.81
C VAL A 119 -0.65 3.63 6.71
N LEU A 120 0.05 3.08 5.70
CA LEU A 120 0.61 3.87 4.60
C LEU A 120 -0.46 4.48 3.69
N SER A 121 -1.59 3.80 3.48
CA SER A 121 -2.71 4.35 2.71
C SER A 121 -3.36 5.53 3.43
N TYR A 122 -3.51 5.46 4.77
CA TYR A 122 -3.98 6.60 5.57
C TYR A 122 -2.98 7.75 5.54
N PHE A 123 -1.70 7.46 5.73
CA PHE A 123 -0.63 8.46 5.64
C PHE A 123 -0.66 9.17 4.29
N GLU A 124 -0.66 8.43 3.19
CA GLU A 124 -0.62 9.00 1.85
C GLU A 124 -1.89 9.80 1.52
N SER A 125 -3.06 9.35 1.99
CA SER A 125 -4.31 10.07 1.83
C SER A 125 -4.28 11.43 2.54
N ILE A 126 -3.81 11.47 3.79
CA ILE A 126 -3.67 12.72 4.56
C ILE A 126 -2.57 13.58 3.96
N ARG A 127 -1.45 13.00 3.53
CA ARG A 127 -0.35 13.71 2.89
C ARG A 127 -0.81 14.42 1.62
N ARG A 128 -1.55 13.76 0.74
CA ARG A 128 -2.10 14.37 -0.48
C ARG A 128 -3.01 15.55 -0.15
N GLU A 129 -3.93 15.38 0.79
CA GLU A 129 -4.81 16.45 1.26
C GLU A 129 -4.02 17.60 1.89
N SER A 130 -2.94 17.30 2.63
CA SER A 130 -2.09 18.31 3.26
C SER A 130 -1.33 19.16 2.25
N LEU A 131 -0.95 18.62 1.10
CA LEU A 131 -0.26 19.37 0.04
C LEU A 131 -1.14 20.43 -0.64
N GLU A 132 -2.46 20.32 -0.50
CA GLU A 132 -3.41 21.32 -0.98
C GLU A 132 -3.53 22.52 -0.02
N GLN A 133 -2.97 22.42 1.19
CA GLN A 133 -3.01 23.48 2.18
C GLN A 133 -1.90 24.50 1.95
N ALA A 134 -2.16 25.76 2.26
CA ALA A 134 -1.19 26.86 2.13
C ALA A 134 0.09 26.61 2.97
N THR A 135 -0.07 25.94 4.11
CA THR A 135 1.04 25.54 4.97
C THR A 135 0.88 24.08 5.32
N PRO A 136 1.52 23.17 4.59
CA PRO A 136 1.36 21.72 4.85
C PRO A 136 1.77 21.36 6.28
N PRO A 137 0.93 20.63 7.03
CA PRO A 137 1.27 20.18 8.37
C PRO A 137 2.36 19.11 8.35
N ALA A 138 3.09 18.98 9.44
CA ALA A 138 4.06 17.93 9.64
C ALA A 138 3.34 16.61 9.96
N ILE A 139 3.53 15.59 9.12
CA ILE A 139 2.91 14.28 9.26
C ILE A 139 3.99 13.24 9.50
N ALA A 140 3.75 12.33 10.44
CA ALA A 140 4.66 11.24 10.76
C ALA A 140 3.92 9.90 10.80
N VAL A 141 4.67 8.82 10.62
CA VAL A 141 4.19 7.44 10.80
C VAL A 141 5.14 6.72 11.76
N LEU A 142 4.57 5.98 12.67
CA LEU A 142 5.30 5.09 13.56
C LEU A 142 4.63 3.71 13.57
N THR A 143 5.38 2.71 13.20
CA THR A 143 4.96 1.30 13.24
C THR A 143 6.08 0.43 13.80
N GLY A 144 5.85 -0.88 13.90
CA GLY A 144 6.90 -1.81 14.30
C GLY A 144 8.03 -1.97 13.27
N SER A 145 7.81 -1.62 12.00
CA SER A 145 8.79 -1.84 10.92
C SER A 145 9.08 -0.58 10.10
N ILE A 146 8.22 0.43 10.15
CA ILE A 146 8.31 1.64 9.32
C ILE A 146 8.20 2.85 10.22
N VAL A 147 9.13 3.80 10.03
CA VAL A 147 9.12 5.11 10.66
C VAL A 147 9.27 6.15 9.57
N ILE A 148 8.27 7.03 9.42
CA ILE A 148 8.32 8.17 8.52
C ILE A 148 8.29 9.42 9.40
N ILE A 149 9.24 10.31 9.21
CA ILE A 149 9.33 11.57 9.93
C ILE A 149 9.31 12.76 8.97
N PRO A 150 8.68 13.86 9.34
CA PRO A 150 8.77 15.09 8.55
C PRO A 150 10.19 15.62 8.57
N THR A 151 10.66 16.16 7.43
CA THR A 151 12.03 16.66 7.28
C THR A 151 12.40 17.70 8.34
N VAL A 152 11.43 18.52 8.77
CA VAL A 152 11.63 19.51 9.84
C VAL A 152 11.99 18.91 11.21
N ALA A 153 11.65 17.66 11.45
CA ALA A 153 11.95 16.95 12.69
C ALA A 153 13.30 16.24 12.69
N LYS A 154 13.97 16.13 11.52
CA LYS A 154 15.19 15.36 11.34
C LYS A 154 16.31 15.79 12.27
N SER A 155 16.67 17.07 12.27
CA SER A 155 17.76 17.60 13.09
C SER A 155 17.53 17.37 14.58
N ARG A 156 16.28 17.55 15.03
CA ARG A 156 15.92 17.34 16.44
C ARG A 156 16.01 15.87 16.84
N LEU A 157 15.64 14.96 15.94
CA LEU A 157 15.76 13.54 16.18
C LEU A 157 17.23 13.11 16.26
N GLU A 158 18.08 13.62 15.37
CA GLU A 158 19.53 13.36 15.37
C GLU A 158 20.19 13.83 16.68
N GLU A 159 19.83 15.01 17.19
CA GLU A 159 20.27 15.47 18.51
C GLU A 159 19.89 14.50 19.63
N LEU A 160 18.61 14.09 19.67
CA LEU A 160 18.10 13.19 20.72
C LEU A 160 18.77 11.81 20.71
N LEU A 161 19.18 11.34 19.54
CA LEU A 161 19.84 10.05 19.36
C LEU A 161 21.34 10.09 19.66
N GLY A 162 21.89 11.24 20.07
CA GLY A 162 23.27 11.36 20.54
C GLY A 162 24.33 10.97 19.51
N GLY A 163 24.09 11.23 18.21
CA GLY A 163 25.02 10.94 17.13
C GLY A 163 24.94 9.52 16.56
N ASN A 164 24.00 8.69 17.00
CA ASN A 164 23.67 7.45 16.31
C ASN A 164 23.12 7.78 14.92
N ARG A 165 23.79 7.32 13.88
CA ARG A 165 23.39 7.56 12.49
C ARG A 165 22.09 6.83 12.19
N LEU A 166 21.07 7.60 11.83
CA LEU A 166 19.87 7.06 11.21
C LEU A 166 20.14 6.78 9.73
N THR A 167 19.79 5.60 9.29
CA THR A 167 19.81 5.27 7.86
C THR A 167 18.47 5.71 7.28
N TYR A 168 18.51 6.66 6.33
CA TYR A 168 17.31 7.13 5.64
C TYR A 168 17.27 6.52 4.24
N GLN A 169 16.08 6.10 3.82
CA GLN A 169 15.76 5.91 2.42
C GLN A 169 15.02 7.19 1.97
N SER A 170 15.60 7.87 1.00
CA SER A 170 15.03 9.07 0.37
C SER A 170 14.19 8.70 -0.85
#